data_61872e67a85cd2e463e4ccfd8aa42aac
#
_entry.id   61872e67a85cd2e463e4ccfd8aa42aac
#
_cell.length_a   1.000
_cell.length_b   1.000
_cell.length_c   1.000
_cell.angle_alpha   90.00
_cell.angle_beta   90.00
_cell.angle_gamma   90.00
#
_symmetry.space_group_name_H-M   'P 1'
#
loop_
_entity.id
_entity.type
_entity.pdbx_description
1 polymer ?
#
loop_
_entity_poly.entity_id
_entity_poly.type
_entity_poly.pdbx_seq_one_letter_code
_entity_poly.pdbx_strand_id
1 'polypeptide(L)'
;MAYTYSWLYKIQTVGLRFFTVYGPWGRPDMAPILFANAISEDRPIKVFNNGNLSRDFTYIDDIIDGIVNIIFHPDSTREDTPGVPAVVYNIGHGSPVSLMDFISLLEQNLGKEAIKEFTGMQPGDVYQTWADTSKLAADFGYTPSTSLAEGIKKFTDWFKHYKQ
;
A
#
# COMPACT_ATOMS: atom_id res chain seq x y z
N MET A 1 23.56 -0.86 0.57
CA MET A 1 24.07 -1.55 -0.65
C MET A 1 23.79 -0.71 -1.90
N ALA A 2 22.56 -0.45 -2.36
CA ALA A 2 22.29 0.36 -3.57
C ALA A 2 23.03 1.71 -3.58
N TYR A 3 22.89 2.53 -2.53
CA TYR A 3 23.59 3.80 -2.38
C TYR A 3 25.12 3.68 -2.55
N THR A 4 25.75 2.65 -1.96
CA THR A 4 27.20 2.44 -2.06
C THR A 4 27.63 2.16 -3.51
N TYR A 5 26.83 1.37 -4.24
CA TYR A 5 27.10 1.11 -5.66
C TYR A 5 26.90 2.37 -6.53
N SER A 6 25.88 3.15 -6.26
CA SER A 6 25.68 4.46 -6.91
C SER A 6 26.88 5.38 -6.69
N TRP A 7 27.37 5.47 -5.47
CA TRP A 7 28.51 6.32 -5.14
C TRP A 7 29.80 5.86 -5.83
N LEU A 8 30.09 4.54 -5.79
CA LEU A 8 31.32 3.97 -6.34
C LEU A 8 31.34 3.92 -7.86
N TYR A 9 30.24 3.47 -8.45
CA TYR A 9 30.16 3.11 -9.88
C TYR A 9 29.28 4.06 -10.70
N LYS A 10 28.73 5.09 -10.07
CA LYS A 10 27.82 6.06 -10.71
C LYS A 10 26.61 5.42 -11.37
N ILE A 11 26.16 4.29 -10.83
CA ILE A 11 24.92 3.64 -11.27
C ILE A 11 23.72 4.40 -10.70
N GLN A 12 22.83 4.87 -11.56
CA GLN A 12 21.58 5.47 -11.12
C GLN A 12 20.72 4.46 -10.38
N THR A 13 20.31 4.78 -9.15
CA THR A 13 19.45 3.92 -8.33
C THR A 13 18.29 4.69 -7.76
N VAL A 14 17.09 4.11 -7.89
CA VAL A 14 15.86 4.63 -7.30
C VAL A 14 15.34 3.62 -6.29
N GLY A 15 15.34 3.99 -5.02
CA GLY A 15 14.74 3.22 -3.95
C GLY A 15 13.27 3.61 -3.75
N LEU A 16 12.37 2.64 -3.67
CA LEU A 16 10.96 2.88 -3.40
C LEU A 16 10.55 2.32 -2.03
N ARG A 17 9.95 3.16 -1.20
CA ARG A 17 9.34 2.76 0.07
C ARG A 17 7.84 2.63 -0.11
N PHE A 18 7.38 1.39 -0.20
CA PHE A 18 5.96 1.08 -0.30
C PHE A 18 5.27 1.21 1.05
N PHE A 19 4.07 1.77 1.04
CA PHE A 19 3.14 1.74 2.18
C PHE A 19 2.25 0.50 2.08
N THR A 20 0.99 0.56 2.54
CA THR A 20 0.14 -0.63 2.54
C THR A 20 -0.52 -0.82 1.17
N VAL A 21 0.17 -1.57 0.31
CA VAL A 21 -0.34 -1.91 -1.04
C VAL A 21 -1.37 -3.02 -0.93
N TYR A 22 -2.48 -2.88 -1.64
CA TYR A 22 -3.53 -3.89 -1.75
C TYR A 22 -4.03 -4.02 -3.20
N GLY A 23 -4.64 -5.17 -3.50
CA GLY A 23 -5.16 -5.46 -4.84
C GLY A 23 -5.04 -6.95 -5.17
N PRO A 24 -5.31 -7.33 -6.44
CA PRO A 24 -5.09 -8.67 -6.96
C PRO A 24 -3.66 -9.18 -6.71
N TRP A 25 -3.54 -10.47 -6.44
CA TRP A 25 -2.25 -11.13 -6.19
C TRP A 25 -1.46 -10.56 -5.00
N GLY A 26 -2.16 -9.91 -4.06
CA GLY A 26 -1.56 -9.42 -2.82
C GLY A 26 -0.95 -10.55 -1.99
N ARG A 27 -0.01 -10.18 -1.12
CA ARG A 27 0.65 -11.14 -0.22
C ARG A 27 -0.37 -11.79 0.72
N PRO A 28 -0.34 -13.14 0.88
CA PRO A 28 -1.35 -13.86 1.66
C PRO A 28 -1.32 -13.56 3.16
N ASP A 29 -0.19 -13.07 3.68
CA ASP A 29 0.02 -12.70 5.08
C ASP A 29 -0.37 -11.24 5.41
N MET A 30 -0.85 -10.48 4.44
CA MET A 30 -1.28 -9.09 4.64
C MET A 30 -2.77 -9.00 4.96
N ALA A 31 -3.14 -8.00 5.76
CA ALA A 31 -4.51 -7.80 6.24
C ALA A 31 -5.60 -7.85 5.15
N PRO A 32 -5.45 -7.27 3.95
CA PRO A 32 -6.47 -7.35 2.91
C PRO A 32 -6.86 -8.78 2.54
N ILE A 33 -5.86 -9.64 2.29
CA ILE A 33 -6.09 -11.06 1.93
C ILE A 33 -6.56 -11.86 3.15
N LEU A 34 -5.94 -11.64 4.32
CA LEU A 34 -6.32 -12.34 5.56
C LEU A 34 -7.78 -12.07 5.92
N PHE A 35 -8.22 -10.81 5.85
CA PHE A 35 -9.59 -10.43 6.16
C PHE A 35 -10.57 -10.96 5.12
N ALA A 36 -10.27 -10.84 3.82
CA ALA A 36 -11.13 -11.37 2.78
C ALA A 36 -11.32 -12.89 2.90
N ASN A 37 -10.25 -13.64 3.19
CA ASN A 37 -10.33 -15.08 3.45
C ASN A 37 -11.18 -15.39 4.67
N ALA A 38 -10.91 -14.75 5.81
CA ALA A 38 -11.61 -15.02 7.06
C ALA A 38 -13.10 -14.68 6.96
N ILE A 39 -13.45 -13.53 6.37
CA ILE A 39 -14.85 -13.13 6.15
C ILE A 39 -15.57 -14.13 5.24
N SER A 40 -14.94 -14.55 4.16
CA SER A 40 -15.55 -15.51 3.22
C SER A 40 -15.80 -16.88 3.83
N GLU A 41 -14.95 -17.30 4.77
CA GLU A 41 -14.97 -18.60 5.44
C GLU A 41 -15.69 -18.54 6.81
N ASP A 42 -16.37 -17.43 7.12
CA ASP A 42 -17.06 -17.19 8.40
C ASP A 42 -16.15 -17.40 9.63
N ARG A 43 -14.86 -17.04 9.48
CA ARG A 43 -13.85 -17.09 10.54
C ARG A 43 -13.62 -15.70 11.13
N PRO A 44 -13.26 -15.61 12.41
CA PRO A 44 -12.99 -14.32 13.05
C PRO A 44 -11.75 -13.64 12.47
N ILE A 45 -11.81 -12.30 12.40
CA ILE A 45 -10.68 -11.43 12.12
C ILE A 45 -10.19 -10.75 13.41
N LYS A 46 -8.88 -10.70 13.60
CA LYS A 46 -8.28 -9.97 14.72
C LYS A 46 -8.19 -8.48 14.39
N VAL A 47 -8.85 -7.66 15.19
CA VAL A 47 -8.86 -6.21 15.05
C VAL A 47 -8.00 -5.61 16.17
N PHE A 48 -6.74 -5.32 15.87
CA PHE A 48 -5.79 -4.76 16.82
C PHE A 48 -6.13 -3.34 17.23
N ASN A 49 -5.64 -2.95 18.43
CA ASN A 49 -5.89 -1.64 19.05
C ASN A 49 -7.38 -1.25 19.05
N ASN A 50 -8.26 -2.23 19.25
CA ASN A 50 -9.72 -2.04 19.21
C ASN A 50 -10.21 -1.30 17.94
N GLY A 51 -9.50 -1.47 16.82
CA GLY A 51 -9.81 -0.83 15.53
C GLY A 51 -9.30 0.61 15.40
N ASN A 52 -8.68 1.18 16.42
CA ASN A 52 -8.14 2.54 16.37
C ASN A 52 -6.76 2.59 15.70
N LEU A 53 -6.75 2.20 14.43
CA LEU A 53 -5.56 2.20 13.56
C LEU A 53 -5.91 2.84 12.22
N SER A 54 -4.96 3.55 11.63
CA SER A 54 -5.05 4.06 10.27
C SER A 54 -3.86 3.62 9.43
N ARG A 55 -4.09 3.31 8.17
CA ARG A 55 -3.04 2.93 7.22
C ARG A 55 -3.22 3.68 5.91
N ASP A 56 -2.10 3.98 5.29
CA ASP A 56 -2.07 4.47 3.93
C ASP A 56 -2.25 3.28 2.98
N PHE A 57 -3.52 3.00 2.62
CA PHE A 57 -3.87 1.93 1.69
C PHE A 57 -3.78 2.44 0.25
N THR A 58 -2.94 1.79 -0.56
CA THR A 58 -2.72 2.17 -1.95
C THR A 58 -3.07 1.01 -2.88
N TYR A 59 -3.91 1.26 -3.88
CA TYR A 59 -4.26 0.24 -4.84
C TYR A 59 -3.09 -0.08 -5.77
N ILE A 60 -2.96 -1.34 -6.15
CA ILE A 60 -1.79 -1.85 -6.90
C ILE A 60 -1.56 -1.13 -8.22
N ASP A 61 -2.61 -0.74 -8.96
CA ASP A 61 -2.46 -0.06 -10.25
C ASP A 61 -1.78 1.31 -10.07
N ASP A 62 -2.16 2.10 -9.04
CA ASP A 62 -1.51 3.37 -8.75
C ASP A 62 -0.01 3.20 -8.45
N ILE A 63 0.36 2.11 -7.80
CA ILE A 63 1.78 1.77 -7.54
C ILE A 63 2.50 1.46 -8.85
N ILE A 64 1.89 0.65 -9.71
CA ILE A 64 2.48 0.28 -11.01
C ILE A 64 2.65 1.51 -11.89
N ASP A 65 1.67 2.39 -11.95
CA ASP A 65 1.76 3.65 -12.70
C ASP A 65 2.93 4.52 -12.22
N GLY A 66 3.12 4.62 -10.90
CA GLY A 66 4.26 5.32 -10.32
C GLY A 66 5.61 4.70 -10.70
N ILE A 67 5.72 3.37 -10.66
CA ILE A 67 6.94 2.63 -11.06
C ILE A 67 7.21 2.84 -12.56
N VAL A 68 6.19 2.71 -13.39
CA VAL A 68 6.30 2.88 -14.86
C VAL A 68 6.77 4.28 -15.20
N ASN A 69 6.21 5.32 -14.55
CA ASN A 69 6.66 6.69 -14.73
C ASN A 69 8.15 6.87 -14.42
N ILE A 70 8.62 6.30 -13.32
CA ILE A 70 10.05 6.36 -12.95
C ILE A 70 10.93 5.69 -14.01
N ILE A 71 10.53 4.51 -14.50
CA ILE A 71 11.30 3.74 -15.48
C ILE A 71 11.42 4.48 -16.83
N PHE A 72 10.33 5.11 -17.27
CA PHE A 72 10.31 5.78 -18.58
C PHE A 72 10.79 7.23 -18.57
N HIS A 73 10.98 7.82 -17.38
CA HIS A 73 11.48 9.20 -17.23
C HIS A 73 12.68 9.27 -16.26
N PRO A 74 13.74 8.49 -16.51
CA PRO A 74 14.88 8.42 -15.57
C PRO A 74 15.58 9.78 -15.34
N ASP A 75 15.53 10.67 -16.33
CA ASP A 75 16.15 12.01 -16.26
C ASP A 75 15.41 12.96 -15.31
N SER A 76 14.19 12.59 -14.86
CA SER A 76 13.43 13.36 -13.87
C SER A 76 13.88 13.11 -12.44
N THR A 77 14.76 12.13 -12.20
CA THR A 77 15.25 11.82 -10.85
C THR A 77 16.19 12.91 -10.34
N ARG A 78 16.02 13.28 -9.08
CA ARG A 78 16.94 14.16 -8.37
C ARG A 78 17.84 13.34 -7.46
N GLU A 79 19.06 13.83 -7.25
CA GLU A 79 20.01 13.21 -6.31
C GLU A 79 19.65 13.62 -4.87
N ASP A 80 19.55 12.66 -3.94
CA ASP A 80 19.43 12.97 -2.51
C ASP A 80 20.72 13.54 -1.92
N THR A 81 21.86 13.18 -2.53
CA THR A 81 23.20 13.67 -2.17
C THR A 81 23.91 14.10 -3.44
N PRO A 82 24.37 15.36 -3.54
CA PRO A 82 25.08 15.85 -4.73
C PRO A 82 26.23 14.94 -5.15
N GLY A 83 26.26 14.58 -6.43
CA GLY A 83 27.29 13.71 -7.03
C GLY A 83 27.10 12.20 -6.77
N VAL A 84 25.98 11.81 -6.12
CA VAL A 84 25.60 10.40 -5.95
C VAL A 84 24.25 10.16 -6.63
N PRO A 85 24.18 9.45 -7.76
CA PRO A 85 22.95 9.24 -8.50
C PRO A 85 22.04 8.20 -7.81
N ALA A 86 21.69 8.50 -6.55
CA ALA A 86 20.81 7.69 -5.72
C ALA A 86 19.71 8.55 -5.11
N VAL A 87 18.49 8.07 -5.18
CA VAL A 87 17.32 8.74 -4.64
C VAL A 87 16.38 7.75 -3.98
N VAL A 88 15.65 8.18 -2.95
CA VAL A 88 14.60 7.38 -2.31
C VAL A 88 13.28 8.16 -2.38
N TYR A 89 12.23 7.49 -2.87
CA TYR A 89 10.87 7.99 -2.88
C TYR A 89 9.96 7.15 -1.99
N ASN A 90 9.03 7.82 -1.31
CA ASN A 90 7.87 7.14 -0.77
C ASN A 90 6.83 7.00 -1.90
N ILE A 91 6.19 5.84 -1.97
CA ILE A 91 5.11 5.56 -2.91
C ILE A 91 3.91 5.02 -2.13
N GLY A 92 2.81 5.73 -2.21
CA GLY A 92 1.59 5.50 -1.43
C GLY A 92 0.47 6.42 -1.90
N HIS A 93 -0.71 6.32 -1.29
CA HIS A 93 -1.85 7.15 -1.65
C HIS A 93 -1.75 8.58 -1.03
N GLY A 94 -1.04 8.72 0.09
CA GLY A 94 -0.91 9.99 0.79
C GLY A 94 -2.17 10.38 1.59
N SER A 95 -3.07 9.44 1.84
CA SER A 95 -4.30 9.66 2.58
C SER A 95 -4.60 8.47 3.50
N PRO A 96 -4.29 8.58 4.81
CA PRO A 96 -4.56 7.49 5.75
C PRO A 96 -6.05 7.21 5.89
N VAL A 97 -6.40 5.94 5.88
CA VAL A 97 -7.76 5.43 6.05
C VAL A 97 -7.87 4.63 7.33
N SER A 98 -9.00 4.76 8.04
CA SER A 98 -9.32 3.96 9.21
C SER A 98 -9.38 2.47 8.86
N LEU A 99 -8.80 1.61 9.72
CA LEU A 99 -8.92 0.16 9.59
C LEU A 99 -10.38 -0.30 9.57
N MET A 100 -11.25 0.37 10.34
CA MET A 100 -12.68 0.02 10.40
C MET A 100 -13.41 0.35 9.10
N ASP A 101 -13.06 1.47 8.43
CA ASP A 101 -13.63 1.81 7.12
C ASP A 101 -13.20 0.81 6.05
N PHE A 102 -11.93 0.38 6.10
CA PHE A 102 -11.42 -0.67 5.23
C PHE A 102 -12.19 -1.99 5.41
N ILE A 103 -12.41 -2.43 6.66
CA ILE A 103 -13.18 -3.64 6.98
C ILE A 103 -14.63 -3.50 6.50
N SER A 104 -15.27 -2.36 6.77
CA SER A 104 -16.65 -2.12 6.34
C SER A 104 -16.84 -2.21 4.83
N LEU A 105 -15.89 -1.67 4.05
CA LEU A 105 -15.93 -1.80 2.60
C LEU A 105 -15.71 -3.24 2.12
N LEU A 106 -14.87 -4.03 2.80
CA LEU A 106 -14.75 -5.47 2.52
C LEU A 106 -16.04 -6.21 2.77
N GLU A 107 -16.70 -5.97 3.92
CA GLU A 107 -17.99 -6.57 4.29
C GLU A 107 -19.04 -6.29 3.23
N GLN A 108 -19.19 -5.03 2.83
CA GLN A 108 -20.15 -4.60 1.81
C GLN A 108 -19.91 -5.29 0.46
N ASN A 109 -18.67 -5.36 0.01
CA ASN A 109 -18.34 -5.94 -1.28
C ASN A 109 -18.35 -7.47 -1.28
N LEU A 110 -18.04 -8.12 -0.16
CA LEU A 110 -18.13 -9.59 -0.01
C LEU A 110 -19.57 -10.04 0.25
N GLY A 111 -20.44 -9.16 0.74
CA GLY A 111 -21.82 -9.47 1.12
C GLY A 111 -21.92 -10.27 2.41
N LYS A 112 -20.93 -10.17 3.29
CA LYS A 112 -20.84 -10.86 4.58
C LYS A 112 -20.27 -9.94 5.65
N GLU A 113 -20.83 -10.01 6.87
CA GLU A 113 -20.27 -9.31 8.03
C GLU A 113 -19.07 -10.07 8.60
N ALA A 114 -18.06 -9.34 9.04
CA ALA A 114 -16.87 -9.90 9.71
C ALA A 114 -17.17 -10.22 11.17
N ILE A 115 -16.77 -11.38 11.63
CA ILE A 115 -16.69 -11.70 13.06
C ILE A 115 -15.43 -11.02 13.60
N LYS A 116 -15.62 -9.91 14.33
CA LYS A 116 -14.50 -9.06 14.80
C LYS A 116 -14.08 -9.45 16.22
N GLU A 117 -12.83 -9.89 16.38
CA GLU A 117 -12.20 -10.09 17.68
C GLU A 117 -11.30 -8.88 17.98
N PHE A 118 -11.79 -7.98 18.83
CA PHE A 118 -11.05 -6.81 19.23
C PHE A 118 -9.96 -7.17 20.24
N THR A 119 -8.73 -6.73 19.95
CA THR A 119 -7.55 -6.97 20.80
C THR A 119 -6.81 -5.66 21.06
N GLY A 120 -5.95 -5.68 22.10
CA GLY A 120 -5.06 -4.55 22.38
C GLY A 120 -4.06 -4.28 21.27
N MET A 121 -3.30 -3.20 21.41
CA MET A 121 -2.22 -2.84 20.47
C MET A 121 -1.16 -3.93 20.41
N GLN A 122 -0.75 -4.31 19.22
CA GLN A 122 0.34 -5.26 19.02
C GLN A 122 1.68 -4.57 19.32
N PRO A 123 2.60 -5.20 20.07
CA PRO A 123 3.92 -4.63 20.32
C PRO A 123 4.68 -4.33 19.01
N GLY A 124 5.20 -3.11 18.91
CA GLY A 124 5.94 -2.65 17.72
C GLY A 124 5.08 -2.14 16.56
N ASP A 125 3.75 -2.21 16.66
CA ASP A 125 2.87 -1.59 15.67
C ASP A 125 2.75 -0.07 15.90
N VAL A 126 2.28 0.66 14.87
CA VAL A 126 2.09 2.11 14.92
C VAL A 126 0.62 2.46 14.74
N TYR A 127 0.17 3.56 15.36
CA TYR A 127 -1.21 4.02 15.25
C TYR A 127 -1.61 4.40 13.83
N GLN A 128 -0.69 5.03 13.11
CA GLN A 128 -0.94 5.54 11.77
C GLN A 128 0.30 5.42 10.89
N THR A 129 0.10 5.10 9.63
CA THR A 129 1.09 5.28 8.56
C THR A 129 0.55 6.27 7.53
N TRP A 130 1.43 7.16 7.05
CA TRP A 130 1.11 8.18 6.06
C TRP A 130 2.31 8.39 5.15
N ALA A 131 2.09 8.22 3.85
CA ALA A 131 3.11 8.47 2.83
C ALA A 131 3.17 9.96 2.49
N ASP A 132 4.30 10.60 2.76
CA ASP A 132 4.61 11.86 2.09
C ASP A 132 5.15 11.53 0.68
N THR A 133 4.30 11.70 -0.32
CA THR A 133 4.58 11.45 -1.74
C THR A 133 4.94 12.72 -2.51
N SER A 134 5.09 13.86 -1.84
CA SER A 134 5.32 15.18 -2.46
C SER A 134 6.51 15.19 -3.39
N LYS A 135 7.61 14.52 -3.01
CA LYS A 135 8.81 14.40 -3.82
C LYS A 135 8.56 13.59 -5.10
N LEU A 136 7.86 12.47 -5.02
CA LEU A 136 7.52 11.66 -6.18
C LEU A 136 6.55 12.39 -7.12
N ALA A 137 5.60 13.13 -6.56
CA ALA A 137 4.68 13.96 -7.32
C ALA A 137 5.42 15.09 -8.06
N ALA A 138 6.36 15.76 -7.40
CA ALA A 138 7.12 16.86 -7.99
C ALA A 138 8.05 16.42 -9.12
N ASP A 139 8.65 15.24 -9.01
CA ASP A 139 9.64 14.75 -9.98
C ASP A 139 8.99 13.98 -11.13
N PHE A 140 7.88 13.27 -10.89
CA PHE A 140 7.24 12.36 -11.87
C PHE A 140 5.75 12.60 -12.10
N GLY A 141 5.15 13.62 -11.48
CA GLY A 141 3.71 13.86 -11.60
C GLY A 141 2.86 12.76 -10.98
N TYR A 142 3.42 11.98 -10.03
CA TYR A 142 2.70 10.88 -9.40
C TYR A 142 1.46 11.38 -8.65
N THR A 143 0.31 10.89 -9.06
CA THR A 143 -0.98 11.25 -8.45
C THR A 143 -1.84 9.98 -8.38
N PRO A 144 -1.84 9.27 -7.25
CA PRO A 144 -2.71 8.11 -7.07
C PRO A 144 -4.17 8.56 -7.17
N SER A 145 -4.97 7.84 -7.93
CA SER A 145 -6.33 8.25 -8.30
C SER A 145 -7.41 7.24 -7.89
N THR A 146 -7.02 6.02 -7.56
CA THR A 146 -7.96 4.96 -7.20
C THR A 146 -8.50 5.18 -5.79
N SER A 147 -9.77 5.52 -5.66
CA SER A 147 -10.42 5.63 -4.35
C SER A 147 -10.42 4.28 -3.62
N LEU A 148 -10.46 4.31 -2.27
CA LEU A 148 -10.51 3.09 -1.48
C LEU A 148 -11.71 2.20 -1.87
N ALA A 149 -12.88 2.79 -2.08
CA ALA A 149 -14.10 2.06 -2.44
C ALA A 149 -13.95 1.35 -3.80
N GLU A 150 -13.39 2.04 -4.79
CA GLU A 150 -13.13 1.47 -6.10
C GLU A 150 -12.09 0.34 -6.04
N GLY A 151 -10.97 0.58 -5.35
CA GLY A 151 -9.91 -0.43 -5.20
C GLY A 151 -10.37 -1.67 -4.46
N ILE A 152 -11.18 -1.52 -3.39
CA ILE A 152 -11.76 -2.65 -2.66
C ILE A 152 -12.73 -3.42 -3.55
N LYS A 153 -13.54 -2.73 -4.36
CA LYS A 153 -14.43 -3.39 -5.32
C LYS A 153 -13.63 -4.24 -6.32
N LYS A 154 -12.62 -3.67 -6.98
CA LYS A 154 -11.75 -4.39 -7.92
C LYS A 154 -11.07 -5.60 -7.26
N PHE A 155 -10.55 -5.40 -6.04
CA PHE A 155 -9.93 -6.45 -5.25
C PHE A 155 -10.89 -7.60 -4.93
N THR A 156 -12.10 -7.29 -4.46
CA THR A 156 -13.08 -8.31 -4.09
C THR A 156 -13.68 -9.01 -5.30
N ASP A 157 -13.84 -8.32 -6.42
CA ASP A 157 -14.27 -8.94 -7.69
C ASP A 157 -13.23 -9.99 -8.15
N TRP A 158 -11.93 -9.63 -8.14
CA TRP A 158 -10.85 -10.58 -8.40
C TRP A 158 -10.85 -11.74 -7.39
N PHE A 159 -10.96 -11.44 -6.10
CA PHE A 159 -10.91 -12.43 -5.03
C PHE A 159 -12.00 -13.50 -5.16
N LYS A 160 -13.22 -13.11 -5.50
CA LYS A 160 -14.35 -14.02 -5.73
C LYS A 160 -14.08 -14.99 -6.90
N HIS A 161 -13.45 -14.52 -7.97
CA HIS A 161 -13.09 -15.37 -9.11
C HIS A 161 -11.90 -16.28 -8.80
N TYR A 162 -10.94 -15.80 -8.03
CA TYR A 162 -9.74 -16.57 -7.66
C TYR A 162 -10.06 -17.74 -6.71
N LYS A 163 -11.11 -17.62 -5.89
CA LYS A 163 -11.55 -18.65 -4.92
C LYS A 163 -12.50 -19.69 -5.52
N GLN A 164 -12.98 -19.50 -6.75
CA GLN A 164 -13.76 -20.51 -7.49
C GLN A 164 -12.85 -21.58 -8.08
#